data_5f247a8ced14cca04314b8ef839cc16f
#
_entry.id   5f247a8ced14cca04314b8ef839cc16f
#
_cell.length_a   1.000
_cell.length_b   1.000
_cell.length_c   1.000
_cell.angle_alpha   90.00
_cell.angle_beta   90.00
_cell.angle_gamma   90.00
#
_symmetry.space_group_name_H-M   'P 1'
#
loop_
_entity.id
_entity.type
_entity.pdbx_description
1 polymer ?
#
loop_
_entity_poly.entity_id
_entity_poly.type
_entity_poly.pdbx_seq_one_letter_code
_entity_poly.pdbx_strand_id
1 'polypeptide(L)'
;MSAESSPLALAKGRGPAPSSKLRKAVFEACGQRAEHASNLWLIYSARIGRNWVLTGDTEYLHFLCVEFDPEIESFDLKPQPEIVRLREEDRKTSFDAIVRFRDGHIECRELKRESEPPPEPEEQLRAALQAEAQEIAAKRHGGRYVRMVMADFEPFHLRMQNSLRMLRFLLAAKDEPLGEVRNAVALTLRRSGAPVRLDALAASVGGVAAFVYAAVFQMLQRRQLSLPMDTEVLTGNSLVGSSK
;
A
#
# COMPACT_ATOMS: atom_id res chain seq x y z
N MET A 1 -10.70 7.97 -54.63
CA MET A 1 -10.31 8.96 -53.58
C MET A 1 -10.20 8.22 -52.27
N SER A 2 -8.98 7.79 -51.94
CA SER A 2 -8.69 6.97 -50.75
C SER A 2 -8.32 7.95 -49.64
N ALA A 3 -9.02 7.90 -48.52
CA ALA A 3 -8.70 8.63 -47.31
C ALA A 3 -7.66 7.83 -46.51
N GLU A 4 -6.43 8.32 -46.49
CA GLU A 4 -5.38 7.83 -45.62
C GLU A 4 -5.68 8.24 -44.18
N SER A 5 -5.92 7.24 -43.32
CA SER A 5 -5.99 7.40 -41.87
C SER A 5 -4.58 7.55 -41.31
N SER A 6 -4.25 8.75 -40.88
CA SER A 6 -2.99 9.04 -40.15
C SER A 6 -2.96 8.28 -38.83
N PRO A 7 -1.87 7.56 -38.48
CA PRO A 7 -1.76 6.95 -37.16
C PRO A 7 -1.51 8.05 -36.11
N LEU A 8 -2.34 8.05 -35.08
CA LEU A 8 -2.11 8.83 -33.85
C LEU A 8 -0.70 8.56 -33.34
N ALA A 9 0.18 9.55 -33.45
CA ALA A 9 1.47 9.54 -32.80
C ALA A 9 1.27 9.57 -31.28
N LEU A 10 1.47 8.45 -30.63
CA LEU A 10 1.61 8.37 -29.17
C LEU A 10 2.77 9.28 -28.78
N ALA A 11 2.47 10.44 -28.21
CA ALA A 11 3.45 11.31 -27.59
C ALA A 11 4.20 10.50 -26.52
N LYS A 12 5.46 10.16 -26.80
CA LYS A 12 6.39 9.61 -25.82
C LYS A 12 6.75 10.70 -24.80
N GLY A 13 5.84 10.99 -23.90
CA GLY A 13 6.13 11.76 -22.72
C GLY A 13 7.07 10.92 -21.85
N ARG A 14 8.37 11.21 -21.86
CA ARG A 14 9.29 10.74 -20.85
C ARG A 14 8.82 11.36 -19.53
N GLY A 15 8.18 10.56 -18.68
CA GLY A 15 7.91 10.97 -17.32
C GLY A 15 9.20 11.46 -16.63
N PRO A 16 9.10 12.29 -15.58
CA PRO A 16 10.24 12.81 -14.88
C PRO A 16 11.16 11.66 -14.44
N ALA A 17 12.47 11.82 -14.66
CA ALA A 17 13.45 10.81 -14.28
C ALA A 17 13.33 10.51 -12.78
N PRO A 18 13.43 9.22 -12.35
CA PRO A 18 13.35 8.87 -10.94
C PRO A 18 14.33 9.69 -10.11
N SER A 19 13.93 10.10 -8.90
CA SER A 19 14.81 10.85 -8.00
C SER A 19 16.11 10.09 -7.74
N SER A 20 17.19 10.79 -7.44
CA SER A 20 18.49 10.18 -7.12
C SER A 20 18.39 9.21 -5.93
N LYS A 21 17.52 9.51 -4.95
CA LYS A 21 17.23 8.63 -3.79
C LYS A 21 16.58 7.31 -4.22
N LEU A 22 15.62 7.37 -5.16
CA LEU A 22 14.95 6.18 -5.66
C LEU A 22 15.91 5.31 -6.48
N ARG A 23 16.74 5.91 -7.34
CA ARG A 23 17.78 5.18 -8.07
C ARG A 23 18.74 4.47 -7.13
N LYS A 24 19.21 5.16 -6.09
CA LYS A 24 20.11 4.58 -5.08
C LYS A 24 19.44 3.38 -4.39
N ALA A 25 18.19 3.52 -3.93
CA ALA A 25 17.44 2.44 -3.30
C ALA A 25 17.25 1.23 -4.22
N VAL A 26 16.99 1.44 -5.51
CA VAL A 26 16.91 0.34 -6.50
C VAL A 26 18.24 -0.37 -6.66
N PHE A 27 19.35 0.36 -6.77
CA PHE A 27 20.70 -0.24 -6.90
C PHE A 27 21.09 -1.03 -5.65
N GLU A 28 20.82 -0.50 -4.46
CA GLU A 28 21.06 -1.20 -3.19
C GLU A 28 20.23 -2.49 -3.10
N ALA A 29 18.95 -2.44 -3.46
CA ALA A 29 18.08 -3.62 -3.48
C ALA A 29 18.52 -4.66 -4.53
N CYS A 30 18.99 -4.22 -5.70
CA CYS A 30 19.55 -5.11 -6.71
C CYS A 30 20.85 -5.78 -6.24
N GLY A 31 21.71 -5.08 -5.50
CA GLY A 31 22.94 -5.64 -4.92
C GLY A 31 22.64 -6.72 -3.88
N GLN A 32 21.64 -6.50 -3.04
CA GLN A 32 21.20 -7.48 -2.03
C GLN A 32 20.55 -8.74 -2.64
N ARG A 33 20.03 -8.67 -3.86
CA ARG A 33 19.42 -9.82 -4.56
C ARG A 33 20.42 -10.90 -5.00
N ALA A 34 21.70 -10.59 -5.08
CA ALA A 34 22.71 -11.57 -5.53
C ALA A 34 22.73 -12.85 -4.65
N GLU A 35 22.25 -12.76 -3.40
CA GLU A 35 22.20 -13.87 -2.45
C GLU A 35 20.83 -14.58 -2.39
N HIS A 36 19.73 -13.91 -2.82
CA HIS A 36 18.37 -14.45 -2.72
C HIS A 36 17.52 -14.11 -3.95
N ALA A 37 16.97 -15.13 -4.62
CA ALA A 37 16.04 -14.97 -5.73
C ALA A 37 14.67 -14.48 -5.25
N SER A 38 14.51 -13.16 -5.04
CA SER A 38 13.24 -12.53 -4.66
C SER A 38 12.81 -11.50 -5.70
N ASN A 39 11.51 -11.29 -5.84
CA ASN A 39 10.96 -10.23 -6.68
C ASN A 39 11.29 -8.84 -6.12
N LEU A 40 11.55 -7.90 -7.03
CA LEU A 40 11.76 -6.50 -6.68
C LEU A 40 10.52 -5.71 -7.10
N TRP A 41 9.89 -5.04 -6.13
CA TRP A 41 8.70 -4.25 -6.34
C TRP A 41 8.99 -2.77 -6.11
N LEU A 42 8.78 -1.96 -7.15
CA LEU A 42 8.82 -0.51 -7.06
C LEU A 42 7.39 -0.01 -6.93
N ILE A 43 7.06 0.54 -5.77
CA ILE A 43 5.70 0.95 -5.45
C ILE A 43 5.62 2.44 -5.10
N TYR A 44 4.43 3.01 -5.33
CA TYR A 44 4.05 4.33 -4.86
C TYR A 44 2.79 4.22 -3.99
N SER A 45 2.85 4.75 -2.78
CA SER A 45 1.67 4.89 -1.94
C SER A 45 1.01 6.25 -2.18
N ALA A 46 -0.23 6.24 -2.60
CA ALA A 46 -1.02 7.46 -2.74
C ALA A 46 -1.46 8.00 -1.36
N ARG A 47 -1.58 7.13 -0.35
CA ARG A 47 -1.90 7.49 1.03
C ARG A 47 -0.80 8.31 1.67
N ILE A 48 0.46 7.87 1.52
CA ILE A 48 1.63 8.48 2.17
C ILE A 48 2.35 9.47 1.25
N GLY A 49 2.12 9.42 -0.07
CA GLY A 49 2.81 10.24 -1.06
C GLY A 49 4.28 9.88 -1.26
N ARG A 50 4.65 8.62 -1.07
CA ARG A 50 6.04 8.15 -1.07
C ARG A 50 6.25 6.90 -1.91
N ASN A 51 7.45 6.76 -2.49
CA ASN A 51 7.89 5.55 -3.17
C ASN A 51 8.70 4.66 -2.22
N TRP A 52 8.56 3.33 -2.38
CA TRP A 52 9.40 2.33 -1.73
C TRP A 52 9.88 1.29 -2.75
N VAL A 53 10.99 0.64 -2.37
CA VAL A 53 11.50 -0.56 -3.05
C VAL A 53 11.33 -1.72 -2.08
N LEU A 54 10.50 -2.68 -2.45
CA LEU A 54 10.24 -3.88 -1.66
C LEU A 54 10.98 -5.06 -2.29
N THR A 55 11.52 -5.95 -1.47
CA THR A 55 12.42 -7.02 -1.88
C THR A 55 11.81 -8.42 -1.74
N GLY A 56 10.49 -8.51 -1.65
CA GLY A 56 9.78 -9.77 -1.55
C GLY A 56 8.29 -9.65 -1.80
N ASP A 57 7.68 -10.77 -2.17
CA ASP A 57 6.24 -10.82 -2.44
C ASP A 57 5.42 -10.61 -1.17
N THR A 58 5.88 -11.10 -0.02
CA THR A 58 5.22 -10.90 1.28
C THR A 58 5.13 -9.41 1.64
N GLU A 59 6.22 -8.64 1.43
CA GLU A 59 6.22 -7.19 1.62
C GLU A 59 5.23 -6.49 0.67
N TYR A 60 5.15 -6.96 -0.58
CA TYR A 60 4.23 -6.42 -1.56
C TYR A 60 2.76 -6.70 -1.23
N LEU A 61 2.44 -7.93 -0.82
CA LEU A 61 1.08 -8.29 -0.37
C LEU A 61 0.68 -7.49 0.87
N HIS A 62 1.59 -7.34 1.83
CA HIS A 62 1.39 -6.48 2.99
C HIS A 62 1.06 -5.04 2.56
N PHE A 63 1.83 -4.45 1.63
CA PHE A 63 1.54 -3.13 1.10
C PHE A 63 0.12 -3.02 0.53
N LEU A 64 -0.30 -3.99 -0.28
CA LEU A 64 -1.65 -4.00 -0.87
C LEU A 64 -2.75 -4.03 0.20
N CYS A 65 -2.50 -4.70 1.33
CA CYS A 65 -3.43 -4.73 2.44
C CYS A 65 -3.51 -3.37 3.16
N VAL A 66 -2.36 -2.76 3.50
CA VAL A 66 -2.33 -1.55 4.32
C VAL A 66 -2.68 -0.28 3.55
N GLU A 67 -2.43 -0.24 2.24
CA GLU A 67 -2.69 0.96 1.40
C GLU A 67 -4.15 1.39 1.42
N PHE A 68 -5.08 0.44 1.43
CA PHE A 68 -6.52 0.72 1.38
C PHE A 68 -7.29 0.29 2.62
N ASP A 69 -6.61 -0.16 3.67
CA ASP A 69 -7.27 -0.46 4.92
C ASP A 69 -7.81 0.83 5.56
N PRO A 70 -9.13 0.96 5.77
CA PRO A 70 -9.71 2.18 6.33
C PRO A 70 -9.32 2.42 7.78
N GLU A 71 -8.94 1.37 8.54
CA GLU A 71 -8.56 1.49 9.94
C GLU A 71 -7.11 1.98 10.10
N ILE A 72 -6.30 1.94 9.05
CA ILE A 72 -4.91 2.40 9.08
C ILE A 72 -4.87 3.91 8.82
N GLU A 73 -4.22 4.63 9.71
CA GLU A 73 -3.94 6.05 9.57
C GLU A 73 -2.71 6.29 8.70
N SER A 74 -1.61 5.64 9.05
CA SER A 74 -0.34 5.76 8.33
C SER A 74 0.51 4.51 8.50
N PHE A 75 1.53 4.39 7.65
CA PHE A 75 2.53 3.34 7.76
C PHE A 75 3.88 3.81 7.23
N ASP A 76 4.95 3.19 7.72
CA ASP A 76 6.29 3.27 7.15
C ASP A 76 6.77 1.85 6.80
N LEU A 77 7.10 1.64 5.53
CA LEU A 77 7.67 0.38 5.05
C LEU A 77 9.19 0.50 5.08
N LYS A 78 9.86 -0.49 5.66
CA LYS A 78 11.31 -0.50 5.87
C LYS A 78 11.80 0.70 6.69
N PRO A 79 11.32 0.84 7.95
CA PRO A 79 11.81 1.84 8.87
C PRO A 79 13.31 1.64 9.13
N GLN A 80 13.99 2.69 9.57
CA GLN A 80 15.42 2.60 9.85
C GLN A 80 15.69 1.60 10.97
N PRO A 81 16.75 0.79 10.85
CA PRO A 81 17.18 -0.09 11.92
C PRO A 81 17.53 0.70 13.18
N GLU A 82 17.26 0.11 14.33
CA GLU A 82 17.56 0.70 15.63
C GLU A 82 18.38 -0.25 16.51
N ILE A 83 19.00 0.29 17.54
CA ILE A 83 19.79 -0.48 18.51
C ILE A 83 18.98 -0.60 19.79
N VAL A 84 18.83 -1.83 20.27
CA VAL A 84 18.19 -2.13 21.55
C VAL A 84 19.20 -2.83 22.48
N ARG A 85 19.11 -2.56 23.78
CA ARG A 85 19.86 -3.26 24.80
C ARG A 85 19.11 -4.52 25.19
N LEU A 86 19.72 -5.68 24.95
CA LEU A 86 19.18 -6.99 25.31
C LEU A 86 20.22 -7.79 26.05
N ARG A 87 19.95 -8.20 27.30
CA ARG A 87 20.86 -9.02 28.13
C ARG A 87 22.29 -8.45 28.16
N GLU A 88 22.40 -7.12 28.39
CA GLU A 88 23.67 -6.39 28.47
C GLU A 88 24.42 -6.20 27.12
N GLU A 89 23.89 -6.73 26.02
CA GLU A 89 24.43 -6.54 24.68
C GLU A 89 23.59 -5.57 23.86
N ASP A 90 24.25 -4.77 23.03
CA ASP A 90 23.60 -3.94 22.04
C ASP A 90 23.28 -4.76 20.79
N ARG A 91 22.00 -4.84 20.42
CA ARG A 91 21.52 -5.56 19.24
C ARG A 91 20.86 -4.62 18.26
N LYS A 92 21.30 -4.73 17.01
CA LYS A 92 20.66 -4.04 15.91
C LYS A 92 19.41 -4.84 15.50
N THR A 93 18.28 -4.15 15.43
CA THR A 93 17.01 -4.72 14.99
C THR A 93 16.31 -3.80 14.00
N SER A 94 15.37 -4.34 13.22
CA SER A 94 14.53 -3.59 12.28
C SER A 94 13.19 -4.28 12.13
N PHE A 95 12.22 -3.51 11.65
CA PHE A 95 10.92 -4.01 11.23
C PHE A 95 10.78 -3.92 9.71
N ASP A 96 9.92 -4.75 9.13
CA ASP A 96 9.54 -4.60 7.72
C ASP A 96 8.51 -3.49 7.54
N ALA A 97 7.67 -3.26 8.57
CA ALA A 97 6.75 -2.13 8.59
C ALA A 97 6.42 -1.66 10.02
N ILE A 98 6.14 -0.36 10.16
CA ILE A 98 5.45 0.20 11.32
C ILE A 98 4.11 0.72 10.82
N VAL A 99 3.01 0.22 11.40
CA VAL A 99 1.64 0.55 11.03
C VAL A 99 0.95 1.25 12.20
N ARG A 100 0.40 2.44 11.93
CA ARG A 100 -0.37 3.22 12.90
C ARG A 100 -1.84 3.14 12.54
N PHE A 101 -2.64 2.72 13.50
CA PHE A 101 -4.09 2.63 13.35
C PHE A 101 -4.77 3.89 13.88
N ARG A 102 -5.97 4.16 13.39
CA ARG A 102 -6.73 5.38 13.75
C ARG A 102 -7.22 5.41 15.19
N ASP A 103 -7.34 4.27 15.84
CA ASP A 103 -7.62 4.15 17.27
C ASP A 103 -6.39 4.42 18.16
N GLY A 104 -5.25 4.71 17.54
CA GLY A 104 -3.99 5.05 18.19
C GLY A 104 -3.07 3.87 18.46
N HIS A 105 -3.50 2.61 18.26
CA HIS A 105 -2.56 1.51 18.43
C HIS A 105 -1.53 1.44 17.30
N ILE A 106 -0.37 0.87 17.60
CA ILE A 106 0.76 0.76 16.69
C ILE A 106 1.19 -0.71 16.61
N GLU A 107 1.42 -1.18 15.40
CA GLU A 107 2.03 -2.48 15.14
C GLU A 107 3.38 -2.31 14.46
N CYS A 108 4.40 -2.93 15.04
CA CYS A 108 5.72 -3.10 14.45
C CYS A 108 5.79 -4.49 13.86
N ARG A 109 5.74 -4.60 12.53
CA ARG A 109 5.52 -5.84 11.81
C ARG A 109 6.80 -6.41 11.23
N GLU A 110 7.00 -7.71 11.43
CA GLU A 110 7.95 -8.54 10.72
C GLU A 110 7.20 -9.47 9.76
N LEU A 111 7.65 -9.54 8.52
CA LEU A 111 7.00 -10.29 7.45
C LEU A 111 7.87 -11.49 7.07
N LYS A 112 7.34 -12.69 7.25
CA LYS A 112 8.02 -13.95 6.92
C LYS A 112 7.27 -14.70 5.82
N ARG A 113 8.00 -15.50 5.03
CA ARG A 113 7.39 -16.38 4.04
C ARG A 113 6.71 -17.58 4.70
N GLU A 114 7.36 -18.13 5.70
CA GLU A 114 6.98 -19.39 6.34
C GLU A 114 6.61 -19.18 7.80
N SER A 115 5.70 -20.02 8.28
CA SER A 115 5.29 -20.05 9.69
C SER A 115 6.21 -20.91 10.55
N GLU A 116 6.93 -21.86 9.93
CA GLU A 116 7.76 -22.83 10.65
C GLU A 116 9.04 -22.18 11.18
N PRO A 117 9.46 -22.56 12.41
CA PRO A 117 10.75 -22.13 12.94
C PRO A 117 11.89 -22.73 12.13
N PRO A 118 13.07 -22.11 12.10
CA PRO A 118 14.25 -22.70 11.48
C PRO A 118 14.53 -24.09 12.02
N PRO A 119 15.02 -25.04 11.21
CA PRO A 119 15.25 -26.41 11.66
C PRO A 119 16.39 -26.52 12.66
N GLU A 120 17.41 -25.67 12.54
CA GLU A 120 18.61 -25.74 13.37
C GLU A 120 18.45 -25.03 14.72
N PRO A 121 18.87 -25.64 15.85
CA PRO A 121 18.72 -25.05 17.19
C PRO A 121 19.41 -23.69 17.35
N GLU A 122 20.56 -23.47 16.71
CA GLU A 122 21.25 -22.18 16.75
C GLU A 122 20.46 -21.07 16.04
N GLU A 123 19.84 -21.40 14.91
CA GLU A 123 18.99 -20.47 14.17
C GLU A 123 17.70 -20.16 14.94
N GLN A 124 17.13 -21.17 15.62
CA GLN A 124 15.98 -20.97 16.52
C GLN A 124 16.33 -19.99 17.64
N LEU A 125 17.49 -20.15 18.26
CA LEU A 125 17.96 -19.23 19.32
C LEU A 125 18.16 -17.82 18.76
N ARG A 126 18.78 -17.67 17.59
CA ARG A 126 18.96 -16.37 16.93
C ARG A 126 17.61 -15.71 16.62
N ALA A 127 16.65 -16.48 16.09
CA ALA A 127 15.30 -16.00 15.81
C ALA A 127 14.57 -15.56 17.09
N ALA A 128 14.69 -16.31 18.18
CA ALA A 128 14.11 -15.94 19.47
C ALA A 128 14.72 -14.65 20.03
N LEU A 129 16.05 -14.50 20.00
CA LEU A 129 16.72 -13.27 20.42
C LEU A 129 16.37 -12.07 19.55
N GLN A 130 16.17 -12.28 18.24
CA GLN A 130 15.71 -11.23 17.32
C GLN A 130 14.28 -10.79 17.66
N ALA A 131 13.37 -11.73 17.90
CA ALA A 131 12.00 -11.44 18.30
C ALA A 131 11.96 -10.67 19.64
N GLU A 132 12.74 -11.08 20.64
CA GLU A 132 12.86 -10.37 21.92
C GLU A 132 13.37 -8.93 21.73
N ALA A 133 14.36 -8.72 20.85
CA ALA A 133 14.86 -7.40 20.50
C ALA A 133 13.79 -6.56 19.80
N GLN A 134 12.99 -7.16 18.90
CA GLN A 134 11.88 -6.50 18.21
C GLN A 134 10.74 -6.15 19.18
N GLU A 135 10.43 -6.97 20.15
CA GLU A 135 9.45 -6.64 21.20
C GLU A 135 9.88 -5.41 22.03
N ILE A 136 11.17 -5.33 22.40
CA ILE A 136 11.72 -4.17 23.12
C ILE A 136 11.62 -2.92 22.24
N ALA A 137 12.01 -3.01 20.98
CA ALA A 137 11.92 -1.91 20.03
C ALA A 137 10.47 -1.47 19.82
N ALA A 138 9.54 -2.39 19.63
CA ALA A 138 8.12 -2.09 19.47
C ALA A 138 7.52 -1.31 20.66
N LYS A 139 7.90 -1.67 21.88
CA LYS A 139 7.51 -0.93 23.10
C LYS A 139 8.01 0.51 23.10
N ARG A 140 9.22 0.79 22.56
CA ARG A 140 9.76 2.16 22.42
C ARG A 140 8.91 3.00 21.46
N HIS A 141 8.32 2.38 20.44
CA HIS A 141 7.35 3.02 19.53
C HIS A 141 5.96 3.18 20.15
N GLY A 142 5.73 2.70 21.37
CA GLY A 142 4.41 2.66 21.99
C GLY A 142 3.48 1.62 21.34
N GLY A 143 4.05 0.63 20.67
CA GLY A 143 3.33 -0.38 19.91
C GLY A 143 3.58 -1.80 20.38
N ARG A 144 3.06 -2.76 19.61
CA ARG A 144 3.28 -4.20 19.78
C ARG A 144 4.04 -4.77 18.60
N TYR A 145 4.88 -5.77 18.86
CA TYR A 145 5.48 -6.59 17.82
C TYR A 145 4.46 -7.56 17.24
N VAL A 146 4.41 -7.67 15.92
CA VAL A 146 3.53 -8.59 15.20
C VAL A 146 4.32 -9.29 14.12
N ARG A 147 4.40 -10.62 14.21
CA ARG A 147 4.94 -11.45 13.13
C ARG A 147 3.80 -11.86 12.22
N MET A 148 3.93 -11.61 10.93
CA MET A 148 2.99 -12.00 9.89
C MET A 148 3.65 -12.96 8.91
N VAL A 149 2.89 -13.93 8.45
CA VAL A 149 3.32 -14.90 7.44
C VAL A 149 2.42 -14.84 6.21
N MET A 150 2.82 -15.51 5.13
CA MET A 150 2.07 -15.49 3.87
C MET A 150 0.58 -15.88 4.04
N ALA A 151 0.30 -16.87 4.88
CA ALA A 151 -1.06 -17.34 5.15
C ALA A 151 -1.97 -16.28 5.79
N ASP A 152 -1.41 -15.31 6.53
CA ASP A 152 -2.19 -14.24 7.17
C ASP A 152 -2.81 -13.28 6.16
N PHE A 153 -2.36 -13.30 4.89
CA PHE A 153 -2.90 -12.46 3.82
C PHE A 153 -4.07 -13.14 3.06
N GLU A 154 -4.27 -14.45 3.20
CA GLU A 154 -5.34 -15.18 2.50
C GLU A 154 -6.74 -14.58 2.72
N PRO A 155 -7.14 -14.18 3.95
CA PRO A 155 -8.44 -13.57 4.18
C PRO A 155 -8.63 -12.24 3.42
N PHE A 156 -7.55 -11.58 3.03
CA PHE A 156 -7.57 -10.27 2.36
C PHE A 156 -7.40 -10.34 0.84
N HIS A 157 -7.56 -11.52 0.22
CA HIS A 157 -7.31 -11.70 -1.21
C HIS A 157 -8.14 -10.75 -2.09
N LEU A 158 -9.42 -10.51 -1.76
CA LEU A 158 -10.27 -9.55 -2.49
C LEU A 158 -9.78 -8.11 -2.31
N ARG A 159 -9.41 -7.72 -1.08
CA ARG A 159 -8.83 -6.41 -0.81
C ARG A 159 -7.57 -6.20 -1.64
N MET A 160 -6.64 -7.15 -1.67
CA MET A 160 -5.42 -7.06 -2.45
C MET A 160 -5.71 -6.95 -3.96
N GLN A 161 -6.63 -7.76 -4.49
CA GLN A 161 -7.05 -7.69 -5.88
C GLN A 161 -7.66 -6.33 -6.23
N ASN A 162 -8.49 -5.78 -5.36
CA ASN A 162 -9.11 -4.47 -5.52
C ASN A 162 -8.08 -3.35 -5.40
N SER A 163 -7.14 -3.46 -4.46
CA SER A 163 -6.01 -2.52 -4.30
C SER A 163 -5.20 -2.38 -5.59
N LEU A 164 -4.87 -3.51 -6.25
CA LEU A 164 -4.19 -3.50 -7.56
C LEU A 164 -4.96 -2.73 -8.63
N ARG A 165 -6.30 -2.85 -8.63
CA ARG A 165 -7.15 -2.12 -9.58
C ARG A 165 -7.17 -0.64 -9.30
N MET A 166 -7.25 -0.25 -8.03
CA MET A 166 -7.31 1.16 -7.62
C MET A 166 -5.97 1.88 -7.80
N LEU A 167 -4.86 1.21 -7.51
CA LEU A 167 -3.51 1.78 -7.66
C LEU A 167 -3.26 2.30 -9.08
N ARG A 168 -3.79 1.64 -10.12
CA ARG A 168 -3.62 2.10 -11.52
C ARG A 168 -4.19 3.50 -11.74
N PHE A 169 -5.38 3.78 -11.20
CA PHE A 169 -6.03 5.08 -11.31
C PHE A 169 -5.31 6.14 -10.45
N LEU A 170 -4.90 5.77 -9.23
CA LEU A 170 -4.17 6.67 -8.36
C LEU A 170 -2.80 7.04 -8.94
N LEU A 171 -2.10 6.09 -9.56
CA LEU A 171 -0.83 6.35 -10.24
C LEU A 171 -1.01 7.23 -11.47
N ALA A 172 -2.05 6.98 -12.28
CA ALA A 172 -2.35 7.78 -13.47
C ALA A 172 -2.70 9.24 -13.11
N ALA A 173 -3.30 9.45 -11.94
CA ALA A 173 -3.74 10.77 -11.48
C ALA A 173 -2.85 11.37 -10.37
N LYS A 174 -1.65 10.84 -10.15
CA LYS A 174 -0.82 11.23 -8.99
C LYS A 174 -0.40 12.71 -8.98
N ASP A 175 -0.23 13.30 -10.17
CA ASP A 175 0.21 14.68 -10.36
C ASP A 175 -1.00 15.62 -10.68
N GLU A 176 -2.23 15.09 -10.65
CA GLU A 176 -3.44 15.84 -10.99
C GLU A 176 -4.10 16.48 -9.76
N PRO A 177 -4.57 17.73 -9.86
CA PRO A 177 -5.26 18.41 -8.77
C PRO A 177 -6.71 17.91 -8.61
N LEU A 178 -6.91 16.78 -7.92
CA LEU A 178 -8.23 16.17 -7.76
C LEU A 178 -9.16 16.85 -6.75
N GLY A 179 -8.84 18.04 -6.26
CA GLY A 179 -9.63 18.75 -5.22
C GLY A 179 -11.06 19.00 -5.64
N GLU A 180 -11.27 19.60 -6.83
CA GLU A 180 -12.59 19.91 -7.37
C GLU A 180 -13.37 18.64 -7.71
N VAL A 181 -12.70 17.62 -8.25
CA VAL A 181 -13.33 16.32 -8.54
C VAL A 181 -13.85 15.67 -7.26
N ARG A 182 -13.06 15.67 -6.16
CA ARG A 182 -13.52 15.15 -4.86
C ARG A 182 -14.75 15.92 -4.34
N ASN A 183 -14.76 17.24 -4.48
CA ASN A 183 -15.92 18.05 -4.07
C ASN A 183 -17.16 17.70 -4.87
N ALA A 184 -17.03 17.51 -6.20
CA ALA A 184 -18.12 17.10 -7.07
C ALA A 184 -18.64 15.69 -6.73
N VAL A 185 -17.73 14.73 -6.46
CA VAL A 185 -18.08 13.38 -5.97
C VAL A 185 -18.89 13.48 -4.67
N ALA A 186 -18.39 14.22 -3.67
CA ALA A 186 -19.08 14.37 -2.38
C ALA A 186 -20.45 15.02 -2.53
N LEU A 187 -20.59 16.03 -3.41
CA LEU A 187 -21.86 16.67 -3.67
C LEU A 187 -22.87 15.73 -4.35
N THR A 188 -22.42 14.96 -5.34
CA THR A 188 -23.26 14.00 -6.06
C THR A 188 -23.79 12.92 -5.12
N LEU A 189 -22.94 12.36 -4.25
CA LEU A 189 -23.37 11.36 -3.26
C LEU A 189 -24.35 11.93 -2.24
N ARG A 190 -24.12 13.15 -1.73
CA ARG A 190 -25.06 13.81 -0.84
C ARG A 190 -26.43 14.05 -1.47
N ARG A 191 -26.46 14.45 -2.74
CA ARG A 191 -27.73 14.65 -3.49
C ARG A 191 -28.48 13.35 -3.73
N SER A 192 -27.74 12.25 -3.96
CA SER A 192 -28.34 10.93 -4.14
C SER A 192 -29.03 10.42 -2.87
N GLY A 193 -28.49 10.73 -1.69
CA GLY A 193 -28.99 10.18 -0.41
C GLY A 193 -28.84 8.67 -0.24
N ALA A 194 -28.31 7.97 -1.26
CA ALA A 194 -28.15 6.53 -1.29
C ALA A 194 -26.82 6.16 -1.98
N PRO A 195 -26.28 4.93 -1.80
CA PRO A 195 -25.11 4.46 -2.53
C PRO A 195 -25.33 4.52 -4.05
N VAL A 196 -24.31 4.95 -4.78
CA VAL A 196 -24.32 5.12 -6.23
C VAL A 196 -23.32 4.19 -6.87
N ARG A 197 -23.64 3.61 -8.02
CA ARG A 197 -22.68 2.81 -8.78
C ARG A 197 -21.50 3.68 -9.21
N LEU A 198 -20.30 3.13 -9.18
CA LEU A 198 -19.06 3.84 -9.46
C LEU A 198 -19.04 4.44 -10.88
N ASP A 199 -19.54 3.70 -11.90
CA ASP A 199 -19.67 4.19 -13.28
C ASP A 199 -20.71 5.31 -13.42
N ALA A 200 -21.87 5.18 -12.77
CA ALA A 200 -22.90 6.20 -12.76
C ALA A 200 -22.44 7.48 -12.03
N LEU A 201 -21.69 7.34 -10.95
CA LEU A 201 -21.05 8.45 -10.24
C LEU A 201 -20.06 9.17 -11.16
N ALA A 202 -19.22 8.44 -11.88
CA ALA A 202 -18.26 9.02 -12.84
C ALA A 202 -18.98 9.77 -13.96
N ALA A 203 -20.05 9.19 -14.52
CA ALA A 203 -20.87 9.85 -15.54
C ALA A 203 -21.55 11.13 -15.02
N SER A 204 -22.03 11.12 -13.78
CA SER A 204 -22.72 12.27 -13.16
C SER A 204 -21.78 13.42 -12.80
N VAL A 205 -20.56 13.11 -12.37
CA VAL A 205 -19.51 14.11 -12.08
C VAL A 205 -18.98 14.72 -13.37
N GLY A 206 -18.87 13.91 -14.42
CA GLY A 206 -18.33 14.33 -15.71
C GLY A 206 -16.80 14.40 -15.75
N GLY A 207 -16.28 14.85 -16.88
CA GLY A 207 -14.84 14.92 -17.13
C GLY A 207 -14.20 13.55 -17.43
N VAL A 208 -12.95 13.39 -17.04
CA VAL A 208 -12.20 12.14 -17.26
C VAL A 208 -12.55 11.12 -16.18
N ALA A 209 -13.23 10.03 -16.54
CA ALA A 209 -13.68 9.00 -15.60
C ALA A 209 -12.55 8.44 -14.71
N ALA A 210 -11.33 8.31 -15.26
CA ALA A 210 -10.17 7.85 -14.49
C ALA A 210 -9.85 8.78 -13.30
N PHE A 211 -10.04 10.09 -13.46
CA PHE A 211 -9.81 11.06 -12.39
C PHE A 211 -10.92 11.01 -11.33
N VAL A 212 -12.15 10.73 -11.75
CA VAL A 212 -13.25 10.50 -10.79
C VAL A 212 -12.98 9.24 -9.97
N TYR A 213 -12.54 8.15 -10.59
CA TYR A 213 -12.15 6.92 -9.89
C TYR A 213 -10.99 7.17 -8.91
N ALA A 214 -9.96 7.88 -9.36
CA ALA A 214 -8.84 8.25 -8.48
C ALA A 214 -9.30 9.09 -7.28
N ALA A 215 -10.20 10.06 -7.50
CA ALA A 215 -10.78 10.89 -6.44
C ALA A 215 -11.57 10.03 -5.43
N VAL A 216 -12.42 9.11 -5.91
CA VAL A 216 -13.18 8.17 -5.07
C VAL A 216 -12.23 7.32 -4.24
N PHE A 217 -11.15 6.78 -4.83
CA PHE A 217 -10.20 5.93 -4.11
C PHE A 217 -9.36 6.71 -3.09
N GLN A 218 -9.00 7.96 -3.36
CA GLN A 218 -8.41 8.85 -2.35
C GLN A 218 -9.36 9.14 -1.19
N MET A 219 -10.65 9.32 -1.49
CA MET A 219 -11.67 9.56 -0.46
C MET A 219 -11.92 8.30 0.39
N LEU A 220 -11.86 7.10 -0.22
CA LEU A 220 -11.88 5.83 0.50
C LEU A 220 -10.73 5.74 1.51
N GLN A 221 -9.48 6.00 1.08
CA GLN A 221 -8.32 6.02 1.96
C GLN A 221 -8.46 6.98 3.14
N ARG A 222 -9.24 8.05 2.98
CA ARG A 222 -9.54 9.05 4.02
C ARG A 222 -10.79 8.74 4.85
N ARG A 223 -11.41 7.58 4.65
CA ARG A 223 -12.70 7.20 5.28
C ARG A 223 -13.85 8.16 4.98
N GLN A 224 -13.80 8.90 3.90
CA GLN A 224 -14.89 9.78 3.49
C GLN A 224 -15.98 9.03 2.73
N LEU A 225 -15.63 7.89 2.18
CA LEU A 225 -16.49 6.99 1.41
C LEU A 225 -16.29 5.54 1.85
N SER A 226 -17.24 4.67 1.46
CA SER A 226 -17.16 3.23 1.59
C SER A 226 -17.28 2.55 0.24
N LEU A 227 -16.55 1.45 0.07
CA LEU A 227 -16.59 0.52 -1.07
C LEU A 227 -16.52 -0.91 -0.53
N PRO A 228 -17.12 -1.89 -1.20
CA PRO A 228 -17.16 -3.29 -0.75
C PRO A 228 -15.83 -4.02 -1.03
N MET A 229 -14.73 -3.51 -0.47
CA MET A 229 -13.35 -3.94 -0.74
C MET A 229 -13.08 -5.41 -0.44
N ASP A 230 -13.73 -5.94 0.59
CA ASP A 230 -13.46 -7.28 1.14
C ASP A 230 -14.51 -8.31 0.76
N THR A 231 -15.60 -7.88 0.11
CA THR A 231 -16.78 -8.73 -0.16
C THR A 231 -17.04 -8.99 -1.63
N GLU A 232 -16.53 -8.14 -2.53
CA GLU A 232 -16.69 -8.31 -3.98
C GLU A 232 -15.52 -7.71 -4.77
N VAL A 233 -15.38 -8.18 -5.99
CA VAL A 233 -14.43 -7.61 -6.94
C VAL A 233 -14.95 -6.26 -7.43
N LEU A 234 -14.17 -5.19 -7.23
CA LEU A 234 -14.56 -3.85 -7.67
C LEU A 234 -14.67 -3.73 -9.19
N THR A 235 -15.81 -3.20 -9.62
CA THR A 235 -16.14 -2.90 -11.02
C THR A 235 -16.83 -1.52 -11.08
N GLY A 236 -17.21 -1.08 -12.29
CA GLY A 236 -18.07 0.09 -12.46
C GLY A 236 -19.44 -0.06 -11.78
N ASN A 237 -19.90 -1.28 -11.52
CA ASN A 237 -21.17 -1.56 -10.85
C ASN A 237 -21.08 -1.49 -9.32
N SER A 238 -19.88 -1.51 -8.74
CA SER A 238 -19.70 -1.48 -7.29
C SER A 238 -20.29 -0.21 -6.69
N LEU A 239 -20.94 -0.35 -5.54
CA LEU A 239 -21.63 0.73 -4.87
C LEU A 239 -20.67 1.59 -4.04
N VAL A 240 -20.68 2.87 -4.28
CA VAL A 240 -19.98 3.90 -3.50
C VAL A 240 -20.97 4.50 -2.51
N GLY A 241 -20.70 4.36 -1.22
CA GLY A 241 -21.50 4.97 -0.15
C GLY A 241 -20.71 6.03 0.62
N SER A 242 -21.44 6.87 1.36
CA SER A 242 -20.81 7.75 2.38
C SER A 242 -20.37 6.90 3.55
N SER A 243 -19.19 7.14 4.11
CA SER A 243 -18.83 6.56 5.40
C SER A 243 -19.75 7.13 6.49
N LYS A 244 -20.20 6.27 7.39
CA LYS A 244 -20.96 6.67 8.57
C LYS A 244 -20.06 7.33 9.60
#